data_7e61d9a058e35cd86ad21c9db4b3d9f5
#
_entry.id   7e61d9a058e35cd86ad21c9db4b3d9f5
#
_cell.length_a   1.000
_cell.length_b   1.000
_cell.length_c   1.000
_cell.angle_alpha   90.00
_cell.angle_beta   90.00
_cell.angle_gamma   90.00
#
_symmetry.space_group_name_H-M   'P 1'
#
loop_
_entity.id
_entity.type
_entity.pdbx_description
1 polymer ?
#
loop_
_entity_poly.entity_id
_entity_poly.type
_entity_poly.pdbx_seq_one_letter_code
_entity_poly.pdbx_strand_id
1 'polypeptide(L)'
;MTKLSALKKFTFILATILTTQLSSCATTTSDSVSGVKRSQFMLLPASYITNMSSQAYTQTLSEAQKKQALNADKMQVERVRKISNRLISQVGVFRADATQWKWEVNVEKN
;
A
#
# COMPACT_ATOMS: atom_id res chain seq x y z
N MET A 1 -49.29 19.96 7.27
CA MET A 1 -48.61 19.11 8.29
C MET A 1 -47.69 18.03 7.68
N THR A 2 -47.83 17.66 6.44
CA THR A 2 -47.06 16.58 5.76
C THR A 2 -45.59 16.93 5.39
N LYS A 3 -45.29 18.18 5.10
CA LYS A 3 -43.93 18.63 4.67
C LYS A 3 -42.90 18.55 5.82
N LEU A 4 -43.31 18.79 7.06
CA LEU A 4 -42.41 18.78 8.21
C LEU A 4 -41.98 17.36 8.59
N SER A 5 -42.85 16.36 8.38
CA SER A 5 -42.54 14.95 8.64
C SER A 5 -41.59 14.38 7.57
N ALA A 6 -41.70 14.81 6.30
CA ALA A 6 -40.79 14.42 5.23
C ALA A 6 -39.39 15.00 5.44
N LEU A 7 -39.29 16.26 5.90
CA LEU A 7 -38.03 16.91 6.23
C LEU A 7 -37.28 16.20 7.36
N LYS A 8 -37.99 15.82 8.44
CA LYS A 8 -37.42 15.06 9.55
C LYS A 8 -36.89 13.68 9.11
N LYS A 9 -37.64 12.97 8.26
CA LYS A 9 -37.22 11.68 7.72
C LYS A 9 -35.97 11.82 6.82
N PHE A 10 -35.92 12.87 6.00
CA PHE A 10 -34.76 13.14 5.14
C PHE A 10 -33.49 13.46 5.96
N THR A 11 -33.62 14.28 7.02
CA THR A 11 -32.51 14.59 7.93
C THR A 11 -32.02 13.35 8.68
N PHE A 12 -32.94 12.45 9.09
CA PHE A 12 -32.57 11.21 9.76
C PHE A 12 -31.82 10.25 8.84
N ILE A 13 -32.25 10.12 7.59
CA ILE A 13 -31.56 9.29 6.56
C ILE A 13 -30.18 9.86 6.25
N LEU A 14 -30.05 11.17 6.11
CA LEU A 14 -28.78 11.82 5.85
C LEU A 14 -27.80 11.65 7.01
N ALA A 15 -28.27 11.75 8.26
CA ALA A 15 -27.46 11.51 9.46
C ALA A 15 -26.98 10.05 9.55
N THR A 16 -27.82 9.08 9.17
CA THR A 16 -27.47 7.66 9.21
C THR A 16 -26.43 7.31 8.14
N ILE A 17 -26.49 7.92 6.96
CA ILE A 17 -25.49 7.73 5.89
C ILE A 17 -24.14 8.32 6.29
N LEU A 18 -24.13 9.44 7.02
CA LEU A 18 -22.89 10.10 7.44
C LEU A 18 -22.14 9.31 8.52
N THR A 19 -22.84 8.52 9.35
CA THR A 19 -22.22 7.72 10.44
C THR A 19 -21.55 6.44 9.93
N THR A 20 -21.87 5.93 8.74
CA THR A 20 -21.30 4.70 8.20
C THR A 20 -19.92 4.90 7.53
N GLN A 21 -19.48 6.15 7.35
CA GLN A 21 -18.22 6.46 6.66
C GLN A 21 -16.96 6.49 7.57
N LEU A 22 -17.13 6.24 8.89
CA LEU A 22 -16.03 6.37 9.86
C LEU A 22 -15.14 5.12 10.02
N SER A 23 -15.29 4.09 9.18
CA SER A 23 -14.54 2.83 9.29
C SER A 23 -13.27 2.78 8.42
N SER A 24 -12.66 3.94 8.10
CA SER A 24 -11.49 4.02 7.22
C SER A 24 -10.13 3.89 7.95
N CYS A 25 -10.09 3.34 9.16
CA CYS A 25 -8.83 3.07 9.84
C CYS A 25 -8.27 1.72 9.39
N ALA A 26 -7.20 1.72 8.60
CA ALA A 26 -6.47 0.51 8.26
C ALA A 26 -5.30 0.30 9.24
N THR A 27 -5.17 -0.91 9.78
CA THR A 27 -3.99 -1.31 10.56
C THR A 27 -2.86 -1.61 9.58
N THR A 28 -1.78 -0.84 9.62
CA THR A 28 -0.67 -0.96 8.67
C THR A 28 0.44 -1.90 9.13
N THR A 29 0.49 -2.21 10.43
CA THR A 29 1.38 -3.21 11.01
C THR A 29 0.59 -4.13 11.92
N SER A 30 0.77 -5.45 11.77
CA SER A 30 0.26 -6.41 12.75
C SER A 30 1.03 -6.27 14.08
N ASP A 31 0.47 -6.82 15.17
CA ASP A 31 1.16 -6.94 16.46
C ASP A 31 2.46 -7.73 16.24
N SER A 32 3.52 -7.03 15.92
CA SER A 32 4.83 -7.60 15.67
C SER A 32 5.61 -7.76 16.99
N VAL A 33 6.69 -8.49 16.92
CA VAL A 33 7.65 -8.69 18.05
C VAL A 33 8.08 -7.38 18.69
N SER A 34 7.97 -6.24 17.99
CA SER A 34 8.25 -4.89 18.50
C SER A 34 7.11 -4.28 19.34
N GLY A 35 5.91 -4.89 19.40
CA GLY A 35 4.74 -4.36 20.12
C GLY A 35 4.19 -3.04 19.57
N VAL A 36 4.65 -2.59 18.40
CA VAL A 36 4.22 -1.32 17.80
C VAL A 36 3.03 -1.55 16.88
N LYS A 37 1.86 -1.18 17.36
CA LYS A 37 0.64 -1.15 16.55
C LYS A 37 0.44 0.23 15.95
N ARG A 38 0.44 0.33 14.63
CA ARG A 38 0.18 1.58 13.91
C ARG A 38 -1.10 1.46 13.11
N SER A 39 -2.03 2.39 13.36
CA SER A 39 -3.20 2.60 12.52
C SER A 39 -3.09 3.95 11.83
N GLN A 40 -3.42 4.01 10.55
CA GLN A 40 -3.40 5.24 9.77
C GLN A 40 -4.77 5.46 9.13
N PHE A 41 -5.18 6.72 9.09
CA PHE A 41 -6.37 7.12 8.36
C PHE A 41 -6.02 7.22 6.87
N MET A 42 -6.63 6.37 6.05
CA MET A 42 -6.39 6.31 4.60
C MET A 42 -7.57 6.97 3.88
N LEU A 43 -7.33 8.13 3.28
CA LEU A 43 -8.34 8.85 2.48
C LEU A 43 -8.57 8.23 1.10
N LEU A 44 -7.56 7.54 0.55
CA LEU A 44 -7.61 6.93 -0.77
C LEU A 44 -7.78 5.41 -0.67
N PRO A 45 -8.60 4.79 -1.54
CA PRO A 45 -8.70 3.34 -1.60
C PRO A 45 -7.34 2.68 -1.91
N ALA A 46 -7.05 1.56 -1.26
CA ALA A 46 -5.79 0.84 -1.46
C ALA A 46 -5.57 0.44 -2.94
N SER A 47 -6.63 0.07 -3.66
CA SER A 47 -6.58 -0.25 -5.08
C SER A 47 -6.11 0.92 -5.96
N TYR A 48 -6.53 2.14 -5.63
CA TYR A 48 -6.09 3.34 -6.33
C TYR A 48 -4.58 3.58 -6.15
N ILE A 49 -4.11 3.50 -4.90
CA ILE A 49 -2.68 3.63 -4.59
C ILE A 49 -1.86 2.53 -5.28
N THR A 50 -2.34 1.28 -5.25
CA THR A 50 -1.65 0.15 -5.91
C THR A 50 -1.53 0.37 -7.41
N ASN A 51 -2.59 0.82 -8.08
CA ASN A 51 -2.57 1.09 -9.52
C ASN A 51 -1.61 2.24 -9.88
N MET A 52 -1.66 3.35 -9.14
CA MET A 52 -0.72 4.46 -9.34
C MET A 52 0.73 4.03 -9.13
N SER A 53 1.00 3.29 -8.06
CA SER A 53 2.34 2.79 -7.75
C SER A 53 2.87 1.84 -8.83
N SER A 54 2.00 0.94 -9.33
CA SER A 54 2.36 0.02 -10.41
C SER A 54 2.72 0.75 -11.70
N GLN A 55 1.95 1.78 -12.08
CA GLN A 55 2.25 2.60 -13.26
C GLN A 55 3.58 3.37 -13.08
N ALA A 56 3.77 4.03 -11.94
CA ALA A 56 5.00 4.76 -11.64
C ALA A 56 6.22 3.83 -11.64
N TYR A 57 6.10 2.63 -11.05
CA TYR A 57 7.17 1.63 -11.06
C TYR A 57 7.54 1.19 -12.48
N THR A 58 6.53 0.86 -13.31
CA THR A 58 6.76 0.46 -14.71
C THR A 58 7.45 1.58 -15.49
N GLN A 59 7.05 2.83 -15.29
CA GLN A 59 7.68 3.98 -15.92
C GLN A 59 9.13 4.12 -15.49
N THR A 60 9.42 4.04 -14.19
CA THR A 60 10.79 4.11 -13.65
C THR A 60 11.69 3.03 -14.25
N LEU A 61 11.22 1.78 -14.31
CA LEU A 61 11.98 0.70 -14.93
C LEU A 61 12.25 0.95 -16.43
N SER A 62 11.25 1.44 -17.15
CA SER A 62 11.39 1.77 -18.58
C SER A 62 12.40 2.88 -18.81
N GLU A 63 12.40 3.91 -18.00
CA GLU A 63 13.38 5.01 -18.07
C GLU A 63 14.79 4.56 -17.74
N ALA A 64 14.95 3.77 -16.67
CA ALA A 64 16.24 3.19 -16.29
C ALA A 64 16.79 2.26 -17.39
N GLN A 65 15.92 1.49 -18.05
CA GLN A 65 16.30 0.62 -19.16
C GLN A 65 16.75 1.42 -20.39
N LYS A 66 16.04 2.50 -20.75
CA LYS A 66 16.44 3.38 -21.86
C LYS A 66 17.80 4.02 -21.64
N LYS A 67 18.13 4.34 -20.39
CA LYS A 67 19.43 4.89 -19.98
C LYS A 67 20.52 3.80 -19.83
N GLN A 68 20.19 2.52 -20.03
CA GLN A 68 21.06 1.37 -19.76
C GLN A 68 21.56 1.32 -18.30
N ALA A 69 20.80 1.90 -17.39
CA ALA A 69 21.10 2.00 -15.97
C ALA A 69 20.47 0.86 -15.14
N LEU A 70 19.47 0.15 -15.70
CA LEU A 70 18.76 -0.92 -15.01
C LEU A 70 19.61 -2.18 -14.96
N ASN A 71 19.93 -2.64 -13.76
CA ASN A 71 20.68 -3.88 -13.50
C ASN A 71 22.03 -3.97 -14.26
N ALA A 72 22.68 -2.83 -14.46
CA ALA A 72 23.88 -2.71 -15.29
C ALA A 72 25.09 -3.49 -14.72
N ASP A 73 25.26 -3.50 -13.40
CA ASP A 73 26.32 -4.24 -12.72
C ASP A 73 25.76 -5.55 -12.14
N LYS A 74 26.08 -6.66 -12.79
CA LYS A 74 25.60 -7.99 -12.38
C LYS A 74 26.03 -8.39 -10.97
N MET A 75 27.27 -8.09 -10.58
CA MET A 75 27.77 -8.45 -9.24
C MET A 75 27.03 -7.66 -8.15
N GLN A 76 26.79 -6.38 -8.38
CA GLN A 76 26.02 -5.55 -7.49
C GLN A 76 24.57 -6.03 -7.37
N VAL A 77 23.93 -6.35 -8.50
CA VAL A 77 22.56 -6.89 -8.55
C VAL A 77 22.45 -8.19 -7.76
N GLU A 78 23.36 -9.14 -7.95
CA GLU A 78 23.37 -10.39 -7.20
C GLU A 78 23.54 -10.17 -5.70
N ARG A 79 24.45 -9.27 -5.32
CA ARG A 79 24.66 -8.92 -3.92
C ARG A 79 23.41 -8.33 -3.28
N VAL A 80 22.76 -7.39 -3.95
CA VAL A 80 21.53 -6.75 -3.45
C VAL A 80 20.41 -7.77 -3.37
N ARG A 81 20.20 -8.59 -4.39
CA ARG A 81 19.17 -9.65 -4.38
C ARG A 81 19.40 -10.67 -3.27
N LYS A 82 20.63 -11.08 -3.03
CA LYS A 82 20.96 -12.00 -1.94
C LYS A 82 20.59 -11.43 -0.56
N ILE A 83 20.89 -10.15 -0.34
CA ILE A 83 20.53 -9.46 0.92
C ILE A 83 19.00 -9.31 1.01
N SER A 84 18.35 -8.83 -0.05
CA SER A 84 16.90 -8.66 -0.10
C SER A 84 16.15 -9.96 0.15
N ASN A 85 16.56 -11.06 -0.44
CA ASN A 85 15.94 -12.37 -0.23
C ASN A 85 16.01 -12.83 1.23
N ARG A 86 17.11 -12.53 1.93
CA ARG A 86 17.23 -12.82 3.36
C ARG A 86 16.25 -11.97 4.19
N LEU A 87 16.04 -10.70 3.82
CA LEU A 87 15.05 -9.83 4.47
C LEU A 87 13.63 -10.28 4.16
N ILE A 88 13.34 -10.59 2.89
CA ILE A 88 12.03 -11.04 2.43
C ILE A 88 11.61 -12.35 3.15
N SER A 89 12.55 -13.25 3.44
CA SER A 89 12.24 -14.47 4.19
C SER A 89 11.73 -14.21 5.62
N GLN A 90 11.95 -13.01 6.16
CA GLN A 90 11.53 -12.61 7.50
C GLN A 90 10.31 -11.68 7.53
N VAL A 91 9.79 -11.27 6.37
CA VAL A 91 8.68 -10.28 6.33
C VAL A 91 7.41 -10.76 7.02
N GLY A 92 7.18 -12.07 7.05
CA GLY A 92 6.02 -12.67 7.72
C GLY A 92 5.92 -12.36 9.22
N VAL A 93 7.06 -12.09 9.88
CA VAL A 93 7.10 -11.68 11.29
C VAL A 93 6.44 -10.31 11.50
N PHE A 94 6.57 -9.42 10.50
CA PHE A 94 6.04 -8.06 10.57
C PHE A 94 4.66 -7.96 9.95
N ARG A 95 4.43 -8.72 8.87
CA ARG A 95 3.20 -8.68 8.11
C ARG A 95 2.97 -10.01 7.39
N ALA A 96 1.99 -10.78 7.85
CA ALA A 96 1.77 -12.15 7.39
C ALA A 96 1.43 -12.25 5.89
N ASP A 97 0.64 -11.31 5.35
CA ASP A 97 0.25 -11.27 3.94
C ASP A 97 1.42 -10.91 3.00
N ALA A 98 2.47 -10.26 3.51
CA ALA A 98 3.65 -9.88 2.72
C ALA A 98 4.46 -11.09 2.20
N THR A 99 4.28 -12.26 2.78
CA THR A 99 4.88 -13.52 2.29
C THR A 99 4.33 -13.94 0.93
N GLN A 100 3.14 -13.47 0.57
CA GLN A 100 2.46 -13.78 -0.70
C GLN A 100 2.67 -12.69 -1.77
N TRP A 101 3.36 -11.61 -1.45
CA TRP A 101 3.61 -10.54 -2.39
C TRP A 101 4.61 -10.96 -3.45
N LYS A 102 4.42 -10.47 -4.67
CA LYS A 102 5.38 -10.64 -5.77
C LYS A 102 6.53 -9.65 -5.60
N TRP A 103 7.52 -10.05 -4.82
CA TRP A 103 8.71 -9.26 -4.59
C TRP A 103 9.59 -9.18 -5.83
N GLU A 104 10.02 -7.99 -6.19
CA GLU A 104 10.95 -7.74 -7.28
C GLU A 104 12.07 -6.82 -6.78
N VAL A 105 13.31 -7.14 -7.16
CA VAL A 105 14.50 -6.38 -6.72
C VAL A 105 15.31 -5.99 -7.94
N ASN A 106 15.38 -4.69 -8.19
CA ASN A 106 16.14 -4.09 -9.27
C ASN A 106 17.12 -3.05 -8.72
N VAL A 107 18.21 -2.81 -9.45
CA VAL A 107 19.25 -1.82 -9.12
C VAL A 107 19.33 -0.84 -10.26
N GLU A 108 19.21 0.45 -9.96
CA GLU A 108 19.42 1.54 -10.90
C GLU A 108 20.77 2.19 -10.60
N LYS A 109 21.57 2.38 -11.65
CA LYS A 109 22.84 3.11 -11.58
C LYS A 109 22.57 4.59 -11.84
N ASN A 110 22.80 5.43 -10.84
CA ASN A 110 22.81 6.89 -11.02
C ASN A 110 24.08 7.36 -11.75
#